data_faaaaf50af02fb60a332167833c456d0
#
_entry.id   faaaaf50af02fb60a332167833c456d0
#
_cell.length_a   1.000
_cell.length_b   1.000
_cell.length_c   1.000
_cell.angle_alpha   90.00
_cell.angle_beta   90.00
_cell.angle_gamma   90.00
#
_symmetry.space_group_name_H-M   'P 1'
#
loop_
_entity.id
_entity.type
_entity.pdbx_description
1 polymer ?
#
loop_
_entity_poly.entity_id
_entity_poly.type
_entity_poly.pdbx_seq_one_letter_code
_entity_poly.pdbx_strand_id
1 'polypeptide(L)'
;GRPQISTFVVEKGFEGFSIGKEENKLGIKGSSTVQLFFQDCKVPVENVLGEIGNGQKIAFNILNVGRYKMCVCSISASKATLNSSLNYALTREQFSTPIANFGAIKHKLAEMAINVWVGDSATYHTGHLITNKEEELLDAGEPFGKAFLGAAEEYACESSLLKVFGSEVQDSVTDEGLQIHGGNGFSEEYEITRSYRDSRINRIFEGTNEINRMLAVNMLIKYALKGKLDILGHAHSIFKELKSPPQPALVDDDIFAPEKKAIAGFKKAIIMLIGAAMQKLGKNLEKEQEVMMNISDMAINAYTAECALLRAMKQTATFGETATVFQADIIRTYFYDAASRINKYGKDALNRFVEGDELLFMHAGIDRFTKTKPFDTIAARRRIAEKMIEEKKYCF
;
A
#
# COMPACT_ATOMS: atom_id res chain seq x y z
N GLY A 1 2.26 -35.46 -14.11
CA GLY A 1 1.51 -34.53 -13.28
C GLY A 1 2.39 -33.37 -12.88
N ARG A 2 1.82 -32.24 -12.48
CA ARG A 2 2.60 -31.15 -11.88
C ARG A 2 3.17 -31.64 -10.54
N PRO A 3 4.40 -31.28 -10.17
CA PRO A 3 4.95 -31.63 -8.86
C PRO A 3 4.03 -31.07 -7.77
N GLN A 4 3.68 -31.90 -6.80
CA GLN A 4 2.88 -31.52 -5.64
C GLN A 4 3.83 -31.15 -4.50
N ILE A 5 3.48 -30.10 -3.76
CA ILE A 5 4.25 -29.64 -2.60
C ILE A 5 3.43 -29.95 -1.35
N SER A 6 4.11 -30.54 -0.34
CA SER A 6 3.54 -30.79 0.98
C SER A 6 4.32 -29.99 2.04
N THR A 7 3.66 -29.65 3.12
CA THR A 7 4.24 -28.89 4.23
C THR A 7 4.41 -29.80 5.44
N PHE A 8 5.56 -29.65 6.14
CA PHE A 8 5.90 -30.42 7.32
C PHE A 8 6.30 -29.51 8.46
N VAL A 9 5.97 -29.89 9.67
CA VAL A 9 6.53 -29.30 10.90
C VAL A 9 7.83 -30.04 11.23
N VAL A 10 8.96 -29.32 11.23
CA VAL A 10 10.27 -29.87 11.56
C VAL A 10 10.77 -29.23 12.86
N GLU A 11 11.12 -30.05 13.84
CA GLU A 11 11.61 -29.60 15.12
C GLU A 11 13.14 -29.55 15.15
N LYS A 12 13.68 -28.59 15.90
CA LYS A 12 15.13 -28.34 15.99
C LYS A 12 15.94 -29.57 16.45
N GLY A 13 15.33 -30.50 17.20
CA GLY A 13 15.97 -31.70 17.71
C GLY A 13 15.95 -32.91 16.78
N PHE A 14 15.40 -32.83 15.58
CA PHE A 14 15.32 -33.96 14.67
C PHE A 14 16.70 -34.38 14.17
N GLU A 15 16.97 -35.69 14.16
CA GLU A 15 18.17 -36.25 13.58
C GLU A 15 18.30 -35.89 12.11
N GLY A 16 19.48 -35.44 11.68
CA GLY A 16 19.73 -34.99 10.32
C GLY A 16 19.31 -33.55 10.02
N PHE A 17 18.71 -32.81 10.99
CA PHE A 17 18.45 -31.38 10.87
C PHE A 17 19.55 -30.57 11.57
N SER A 18 20.13 -29.62 10.87
CA SER A 18 21.11 -28.69 11.45
C SER A 18 20.97 -27.28 10.88
N ILE A 19 21.46 -26.32 11.65
CA ILE A 19 21.45 -24.90 11.31
C ILE A 19 22.86 -24.39 11.07
N GLY A 20 23.01 -23.50 10.09
CA GLY A 20 24.28 -22.89 9.72
C GLY A 20 24.64 -21.69 10.58
N LYS A 21 25.65 -20.95 10.09
CA LYS A 21 26.13 -19.73 10.73
C LYS A 21 25.09 -18.61 10.57
N GLU A 22 25.01 -17.75 11.60
CA GLU A 22 24.22 -16.51 11.54
C GLU A 22 24.70 -15.56 10.44
N GLU A 23 23.75 -15.04 9.65
CA GLU A 23 24.01 -14.05 8.60
C GLU A 23 24.31 -12.67 9.19
N ASN A 24 25.36 -12.01 8.71
CA ASN A 24 25.68 -10.63 9.10
C ASN A 24 24.86 -9.64 8.25
N LYS A 25 23.65 -9.32 8.70
CA LYS A 25 22.68 -8.51 7.95
C LYS A 25 22.93 -7.01 8.10
N LEU A 26 22.41 -6.21 7.15
CA LEU A 26 22.41 -4.74 7.18
C LEU A 26 21.62 -4.21 8.41
N GLY A 27 20.44 -4.75 8.65
CA GLY A 27 19.52 -4.40 9.74
C GLY A 27 18.85 -5.63 10.32
N ILE A 28 17.84 -5.41 11.18
CA ILE A 28 17.12 -6.44 11.94
C ILE A 28 18.06 -7.50 12.57
N LYS A 29 19.17 -7.03 13.13
CA LYS A 29 20.24 -7.91 13.66
C LYS A 29 19.81 -8.73 14.86
N GLY A 30 18.74 -8.34 15.56
CA GLY A 30 18.15 -9.11 16.66
C GLY A 30 17.32 -10.33 16.21
N SER A 31 17.05 -10.47 14.92
CA SER A 31 16.35 -11.63 14.34
C SER A 31 17.37 -12.61 13.76
N SER A 32 17.32 -13.87 14.17
CA SER A 32 18.17 -14.92 13.62
C SER A 32 17.84 -15.20 12.15
N THR A 33 18.87 -15.32 11.31
CA THR A 33 18.76 -15.73 9.91
C THR A 33 19.91 -16.67 9.61
N VAL A 34 19.60 -17.94 9.30
CA VAL A 34 20.57 -19.01 9.11
C VAL A 34 20.17 -19.89 7.93
N GLN A 35 21.14 -20.61 7.39
CA GLN A 35 20.85 -21.70 6.45
C GLN A 35 20.37 -22.93 7.22
N LEU A 36 19.39 -23.64 6.65
CA LEU A 36 18.89 -24.89 7.19
C LEU A 36 19.42 -26.06 6.34
N PHE A 37 19.93 -27.08 7.00
CA PHE A 37 20.45 -28.30 6.36
C PHE A 37 19.64 -29.50 6.80
N PHE A 38 19.27 -30.32 5.81
CA PHE A 38 18.55 -31.58 6.00
C PHE A 38 19.37 -32.70 5.35
N GLN A 39 19.86 -33.61 6.16
CA GLN A 39 20.63 -34.78 5.71
C GLN A 39 19.96 -36.03 6.28
N ASP A 40 19.28 -36.78 5.44
CA ASP A 40 18.52 -37.97 5.84
C ASP A 40 17.58 -37.74 7.04
N CYS A 41 17.06 -36.49 7.15
CA CYS A 41 16.21 -36.09 8.26
C CYS A 41 14.87 -36.83 8.20
N LYS A 42 14.61 -37.64 9.19
CA LYS A 42 13.35 -38.40 9.31
C LYS A 42 12.33 -37.55 10.04
N VAL A 43 11.26 -37.20 9.31
CA VAL A 43 10.13 -36.43 9.84
C VAL A 43 8.94 -37.38 10.02
N PRO A 44 8.34 -37.47 11.24
CA PRO A 44 7.16 -38.30 11.50
C PRO A 44 5.99 -37.91 10.55
N VAL A 45 5.19 -38.88 10.17
CA VAL A 45 4.03 -38.65 9.27
C VAL A 45 2.98 -37.76 9.94
N GLU A 46 2.90 -37.75 11.25
CA GLU A 46 2.02 -36.88 12.06
C GLU A 46 2.39 -35.40 11.95
N ASN A 47 3.61 -35.11 11.52
CA ASN A 47 4.08 -33.73 11.30
C ASN A 47 3.72 -33.17 9.93
N VAL A 48 2.96 -33.89 9.11
CA VAL A 48 2.38 -33.34 7.87
C VAL A 48 1.39 -32.24 8.25
N LEU A 49 1.64 -31.02 7.79
CA LEU A 49 0.74 -29.89 8.01
C LEU A 49 -0.32 -29.83 6.90
N GLY A 50 -1.57 -30.10 7.28
CA GLY A 50 -2.69 -30.16 6.35
C GLY A 50 -2.70 -31.45 5.50
N GLU A 51 -3.13 -31.36 4.24
CA GLU A 51 -3.22 -32.50 3.32
C GLU A 51 -1.97 -32.61 2.45
N ILE A 52 -1.54 -33.83 2.16
CA ILE A 52 -0.45 -34.10 1.21
C ILE A 52 -0.80 -33.49 -0.15
N GLY A 53 0.13 -32.74 -0.72
CA GLY A 53 -0.06 -32.06 -2.00
C GLY A 53 -0.66 -30.65 -1.91
N ASN A 54 -1.16 -30.21 -0.74
CA ASN A 54 -1.76 -28.88 -0.54
C ASN A 54 -0.79 -27.83 0.06
N GLY A 55 0.49 -28.16 0.22
CA GLY A 55 1.48 -27.26 0.82
C GLY A 55 1.64 -25.93 0.11
N GLN A 56 1.48 -25.91 -1.22
CA GLN A 56 1.51 -24.66 -1.99
C GLN A 56 0.40 -23.69 -1.58
N LYS A 57 -0.82 -24.19 -1.33
CA LYS A 57 -1.95 -23.35 -0.88
C LYS A 57 -1.69 -22.74 0.49
N ILE A 58 -1.14 -23.53 1.43
CA ILE A 58 -0.78 -23.08 2.76
C ILE A 58 0.29 -21.98 2.66
N ALA A 59 1.39 -22.25 1.93
CA ALA A 59 2.48 -21.30 1.77
C ALA A 59 2.04 -19.96 1.19
N PHE A 60 1.23 -19.95 0.12
CA PHE A 60 0.78 -18.69 -0.49
C PHE A 60 -0.18 -17.92 0.40
N ASN A 61 -1.08 -18.58 1.12
CA ASN A 61 -2.02 -17.88 1.99
C ASN A 61 -1.35 -17.30 3.24
N ILE A 62 -0.35 -17.98 3.80
CA ILE A 62 0.47 -17.42 4.88
C ILE A 62 1.25 -16.19 4.38
N LEU A 63 1.75 -16.19 3.14
CA LEU A 63 2.36 -14.99 2.56
C LEU A 63 1.37 -13.83 2.41
N ASN A 64 0.09 -14.09 2.11
CA ASN A 64 -0.92 -13.02 2.06
C ASN A 64 -1.13 -12.38 3.45
N VAL A 65 -1.19 -13.19 4.51
CA VAL A 65 -1.22 -12.71 5.90
C VAL A 65 0.04 -11.92 6.24
N GLY A 66 1.22 -12.43 5.85
CA GLY A 66 2.51 -11.76 6.04
C GLY A 66 2.57 -10.39 5.36
N ARG A 67 2.06 -10.27 4.14
CA ARG A 67 1.99 -8.99 3.39
C ARG A 67 1.12 -7.96 4.09
N TYR A 68 -0.06 -8.36 4.56
CA TYR A 68 -0.93 -7.48 5.35
C TYR A 68 -0.23 -7.03 6.65
N LYS A 69 0.32 -7.97 7.44
CA LYS A 69 1.07 -7.68 8.66
C LYS A 69 2.27 -6.77 8.41
N MET A 70 2.93 -6.92 7.26
CA MET A 70 4.04 -6.05 6.89
C MET A 70 3.62 -4.58 6.77
N CYS A 71 2.45 -4.31 6.19
CA CYS A 71 1.91 -2.94 6.18
C CYS A 71 1.65 -2.44 7.60
N VAL A 72 0.99 -3.24 8.45
CA VAL A 72 0.71 -2.89 9.85
C VAL A 72 1.99 -2.49 10.58
N CYS A 73 3.01 -3.34 10.52
CA CYS A 73 4.30 -3.12 11.18
C CYS A 73 5.01 -1.88 10.62
N SER A 74 5.00 -1.70 9.30
CA SER A 74 5.65 -0.57 8.63
C SER A 74 5.02 0.77 9.02
N ILE A 75 3.69 0.85 9.04
CA ILE A 75 2.97 2.08 9.43
C ILE A 75 3.16 2.36 10.92
N SER A 76 3.12 1.34 11.79
CA SER A 76 3.40 1.52 13.22
C SER A 76 4.82 2.03 13.48
N ALA A 77 5.82 1.46 12.81
CA ALA A 77 7.20 1.93 12.89
C ALA A 77 7.36 3.35 12.34
N SER A 78 6.63 3.70 11.27
CA SER A 78 6.60 5.07 10.73
C SER A 78 6.04 6.08 11.73
N LYS A 79 5.00 5.74 12.50
CA LYS A 79 4.48 6.60 13.59
C LYS A 79 5.55 6.88 14.64
N ALA A 80 6.29 5.86 15.06
CA ALA A 80 7.37 6.01 16.04
C ALA A 80 8.49 6.90 15.49
N THR A 81 8.91 6.67 14.25
CA THR A 81 9.95 7.46 13.58
C THR A 81 9.51 8.92 13.39
N LEU A 82 8.27 9.18 13.00
CA LEU A 82 7.71 10.52 12.89
C LEU A 82 7.76 11.27 14.25
N ASN A 83 7.33 10.60 15.33
CA ASN A 83 7.38 11.22 16.67
C ASN A 83 8.82 11.49 17.11
N SER A 84 9.75 10.59 16.88
CA SER A 84 11.18 10.80 17.18
C SER A 84 11.74 11.99 16.39
N SER A 85 11.43 12.07 15.10
CA SER A 85 11.87 13.15 14.22
C SER A 85 11.27 14.51 14.61
N LEU A 86 9.99 14.54 14.99
CA LEU A 86 9.32 15.74 15.49
C LEU A 86 9.97 16.24 16.78
N ASN A 87 10.21 15.35 17.75
CA ASN A 87 10.84 15.71 19.02
C ASN A 87 12.26 16.25 18.80
N TYR A 88 13.02 15.64 17.90
CA TYR A 88 14.34 16.17 17.53
C TYR A 88 14.22 17.55 16.89
N ALA A 89 13.29 17.75 15.95
CA ALA A 89 13.10 19.03 15.29
C ALA A 89 12.64 20.15 16.22
N LEU A 90 11.92 19.83 17.31
CA LEU A 90 11.49 20.77 18.34
C LEU A 90 12.65 21.23 19.25
N THR A 91 13.65 20.37 19.44
CA THR A 91 14.77 20.64 20.38
C THR A 91 16.05 21.13 19.69
N ARG A 92 16.26 20.70 18.42
CA ARG A 92 17.45 21.11 17.66
C ARG A 92 17.30 22.53 17.15
N GLU A 93 18.24 23.40 17.51
CA GLU A 93 18.28 24.76 17.02
C GLU A 93 19.36 24.97 15.95
N GLN A 94 19.03 25.74 14.94
CA GLN A 94 19.93 26.32 13.95
C GLN A 94 19.39 27.71 13.56
N PHE A 95 20.28 28.64 13.24
CA PHE A 95 19.91 30.02 12.92
C PHE A 95 19.03 30.66 14.01
N SER A 96 19.36 30.37 15.29
CA SER A 96 18.68 30.89 16.50
C SER A 96 17.20 30.53 16.61
N THR A 97 16.78 29.39 16.03
CA THR A 97 15.40 28.91 16.14
C THR A 97 15.35 27.37 16.05
N PRO A 98 14.38 26.70 16.70
CA PRO A 98 14.13 25.29 16.51
C PRO A 98 13.88 24.96 15.01
N ILE A 99 14.49 23.87 14.52
CA ILE A 99 14.38 23.56 13.10
C ILE A 99 12.96 23.21 12.66
N ALA A 100 12.09 22.81 13.59
CA ALA A 100 10.66 22.60 13.35
C ALA A 100 9.94 23.83 12.77
N ASN A 101 10.48 25.04 13.02
CA ASN A 101 9.88 26.29 12.54
C ASN A 101 10.16 26.58 11.06
N PHE A 102 11.14 25.90 10.44
CA PHE A 102 11.43 26.09 9.03
C PHE A 102 10.39 25.41 8.14
N GLY A 103 9.95 26.11 7.07
CA GLY A 103 8.96 25.60 6.12
C GLY A 103 9.37 24.28 5.47
N ALA A 104 10.66 24.07 5.20
CA ALA A 104 11.18 22.83 4.66
C ALA A 104 10.99 21.65 5.62
N ILE A 105 11.20 21.86 6.93
CA ILE A 105 10.99 20.83 7.95
C ILE A 105 9.50 20.58 8.19
N LYS A 106 8.68 21.64 8.24
CA LYS A 106 7.21 21.50 8.31
C LYS A 106 6.68 20.69 7.15
N HIS A 107 7.19 20.92 5.93
CA HIS A 107 6.81 20.12 4.75
C HIS A 107 7.10 18.64 4.95
N LYS A 108 8.32 18.29 5.37
CA LYS A 108 8.71 16.88 5.63
C LYS A 108 7.83 16.23 6.70
N LEU A 109 7.63 16.88 7.84
CA LEU A 109 6.79 16.39 8.93
C LEU A 109 5.34 16.18 8.48
N ALA A 110 4.79 17.09 7.68
CA ALA A 110 3.44 16.97 7.14
C ALA A 110 3.32 15.81 6.16
N GLU A 111 4.28 15.63 5.23
CA GLU A 111 4.29 14.48 4.30
C GLU A 111 4.36 13.15 5.04
N MET A 112 5.23 13.05 6.05
CA MET A 112 5.31 11.87 6.90
C MET A 112 3.96 11.58 7.57
N ALA A 113 3.31 12.60 8.13
CA ALA A 113 2.02 12.48 8.82
C ALA A 113 0.89 12.08 7.87
N ILE A 114 0.82 12.68 6.68
CA ILE A 114 -0.19 12.38 5.65
C ILE A 114 -0.09 10.91 5.25
N ASN A 115 1.12 10.46 4.89
CA ASN A 115 1.33 9.08 4.43
C ASN A 115 1.07 8.06 5.54
N VAL A 116 1.46 8.35 6.78
CA VAL A 116 1.16 7.53 7.96
C VAL A 116 -0.34 7.43 8.20
N TRP A 117 -1.08 8.55 8.15
CA TRP A 117 -2.52 8.56 8.37
C TRP A 117 -3.28 7.78 7.29
N VAL A 118 -2.88 7.94 6.03
CA VAL A 118 -3.45 7.21 4.89
C VAL A 118 -3.16 5.71 5.01
N GLY A 119 -1.92 5.35 5.35
CA GLY A 119 -1.54 3.95 5.56
C GLY A 119 -2.28 3.29 6.72
N ASP A 120 -2.44 4.02 7.82
CA ASP A 120 -3.23 3.57 8.97
C ASP A 120 -4.69 3.31 8.57
N SER A 121 -5.29 4.24 7.82
CA SER A 121 -6.66 4.11 7.33
C SER A 121 -6.84 2.87 6.46
N ALA A 122 -5.92 2.64 5.52
CA ALA A 122 -5.96 1.49 4.64
C ALA A 122 -5.72 0.16 5.39
N THR A 123 -4.84 0.17 6.38
CA THR A 123 -4.56 -0.98 7.24
C THR A 123 -5.80 -1.40 8.04
N TYR A 124 -6.44 -0.47 8.73
CA TYR A 124 -7.64 -0.78 9.52
C TYR A 124 -8.83 -1.17 8.64
N HIS A 125 -9.01 -0.50 7.51
CA HIS A 125 -10.08 -0.86 6.56
C HIS A 125 -9.92 -2.29 6.04
N THR A 126 -8.74 -2.64 5.56
CA THR A 126 -8.46 -3.99 5.03
C THR A 126 -8.54 -5.05 6.14
N GLY A 127 -8.04 -4.74 7.35
CA GLY A 127 -8.17 -5.63 8.50
C GLY A 127 -9.63 -5.93 8.84
N HIS A 128 -10.49 -4.93 8.82
CA HIS A 128 -11.92 -5.10 9.01
C HIS A 128 -12.56 -6.00 7.93
N LEU A 129 -12.20 -5.80 6.66
CA LEU A 129 -12.68 -6.65 5.56
C LEU A 129 -12.25 -8.11 5.74
N ILE A 130 -11.00 -8.36 6.13
CA ILE A 130 -10.48 -9.72 6.38
C ILE A 130 -11.23 -10.35 7.55
N THR A 131 -11.41 -9.62 8.66
CA THR A 131 -12.14 -10.13 9.84
C THR A 131 -13.58 -10.47 9.51
N ASN A 132 -14.31 -9.59 8.82
CA ASN A 132 -15.69 -9.84 8.42
C ASN A 132 -15.80 -11.08 7.52
N LYS A 133 -14.84 -11.28 6.60
CA LYS A 133 -14.86 -12.47 5.75
C LYS A 133 -14.55 -13.74 6.52
N GLU A 134 -13.64 -13.69 7.50
CA GLU A 134 -13.37 -14.82 8.38
C GLU A 134 -14.62 -15.19 9.19
N GLU A 135 -15.30 -14.21 9.80
CA GLU A 135 -16.56 -14.40 10.53
C GLU A 135 -17.66 -14.99 9.64
N GLU A 136 -17.85 -14.47 8.43
CA GLU A 136 -18.79 -15.01 7.42
C GLU A 136 -18.56 -16.49 7.15
N LEU A 137 -17.28 -16.88 6.97
CA LEU A 137 -16.90 -18.27 6.69
C LEU A 137 -17.10 -19.19 7.91
N LEU A 138 -16.82 -18.69 9.10
CA LEU A 138 -17.09 -19.40 10.37
C LEU A 138 -18.59 -19.62 10.58
N ASP A 139 -19.40 -18.61 10.34
CA ASP A 139 -20.87 -18.67 10.44
C ASP A 139 -21.46 -19.63 9.39
N ALA A 140 -20.81 -19.77 8.24
CA ALA A 140 -21.15 -20.78 7.22
C ALA A 140 -20.73 -22.21 7.60
N GLY A 141 -20.08 -22.41 8.77
CA GLY A 141 -19.67 -23.71 9.27
C GLY A 141 -18.29 -24.18 8.80
N GLU A 142 -17.49 -23.32 8.18
CA GLU A 142 -16.12 -23.69 7.82
C GLU A 142 -15.23 -23.82 9.08
N PRO A 143 -14.34 -24.81 9.13
CA PRO A 143 -13.35 -24.92 10.21
C PRO A 143 -12.45 -23.70 10.27
N PHE A 144 -12.04 -23.27 11.46
CA PHE A 144 -11.22 -22.09 11.71
C PHE A 144 -10.03 -21.93 10.73
N GLY A 145 -9.23 -22.97 10.54
CA GLY A 145 -8.09 -22.91 9.63
C GLY A 145 -8.46 -22.66 8.16
N LYS A 146 -9.62 -23.16 7.71
CA LYS A 146 -10.14 -22.90 6.37
C LYS A 146 -10.73 -21.49 6.25
N ALA A 147 -11.46 -21.03 7.26
CA ALA A 147 -12.02 -19.69 7.32
C ALA A 147 -10.90 -18.64 7.29
N PHE A 148 -9.88 -18.79 8.14
CA PHE A 148 -8.72 -17.92 8.19
C PHE A 148 -7.96 -17.84 6.84
N LEU A 149 -7.64 -18.99 6.24
CA LEU A 149 -6.96 -19.02 4.94
C LEU A 149 -7.84 -18.50 3.80
N GLY A 150 -9.15 -18.76 3.85
CA GLY A 150 -10.12 -18.26 2.87
C GLY A 150 -10.24 -16.74 2.89
N ALA A 151 -10.30 -16.14 4.07
CA ALA A 151 -10.31 -14.69 4.23
C ALA A 151 -9.00 -14.05 3.71
N ALA A 152 -7.85 -14.66 4.03
CA ALA A 152 -6.55 -14.20 3.51
C ALA A 152 -6.43 -14.32 1.99
N GLU A 153 -7.03 -15.35 1.38
CA GLU A 153 -7.07 -15.53 -0.08
C GLU A 153 -7.98 -14.51 -0.78
N GLU A 154 -9.12 -14.18 -0.18
CA GLU A 154 -10.07 -13.20 -0.74
C GLU A 154 -9.43 -11.81 -0.87
N TYR A 155 -8.72 -11.35 0.15
CA TYR A 155 -8.05 -10.03 0.18
C TYR A 155 -6.56 -10.07 -0.14
N ALA A 156 -6.11 -11.06 -0.92
CA ALA A 156 -4.71 -11.20 -1.30
C ALA A 156 -4.21 -10.06 -2.21
N CYS A 157 -5.08 -9.51 -3.05
CA CYS A 157 -4.79 -8.36 -3.91
C CYS A 157 -4.50 -7.13 -3.05
N GLU A 158 -5.42 -6.77 -2.16
CA GLU A 158 -5.32 -5.65 -1.24
C GLU A 158 -4.09 -5.79 -0.32
N SER A 159 -3.86 -6.98 0.21
CA SER A 159 -2.67 -7.28 1.02
C SER A 159 -1.37 -7.06 0.25
N SER A 160 -1.33 -7.38 -1.05
CA SER A 160 -0.18 -7.13 -1.91
C SER A 160 0.03 -5.64 -2.18
N LEU A 161 -1.04 -4.88 -2.46
CA LEU A 161 -0.99 -3.42 -2.62
C LEU A 161 -0.51 -2.73 -1.33
N LEU A 162 -1.05 -3.16 -0.18
CA LEU A 162 -0.69 -2.60 1.13
C LEU A 162 0.74 -2.91 1.53
N LYS A 163 1.26 -4.10 1.22
CA LYS A 163 2.67 -4.44 1.49
C LYS A 163 3.61 -3.48 0.77
N VAL A 164 3.31 -3.16 -0.47
CA VAL A 164 4.08 -2.19 -1.25
C VAL A 164 3.97 -0.82 -0.61
N PHE A 165 2.76 -0.33 -0.43
CA PHE A 165 2.50 1.00 0.13
C PHE A 165 3.16 1.19 1.50
N GLY A 166 2.88 0.30 2.46
CA GLY A 166 3.38 0.44 3.83
C GLY A 166 4.90 0.41 3.92
N SER A 167 5.56 -0.49 3.17
CA SER A 167 7.02 -0.58 3.16
C SER A 167 7.69 0.64 2.50
N GLU A 168 7.07 1.24 1.48
CA GLU A 168 7.57 2.46 0.83
C GLU A 168 7.30 3.71 1.69
N VAL A 169 6.18 3.77 2.40
CA VAL A 169 5.94 4.82 3.41
C VAL A 169 6.99 4.75 4.51
N GLN A 170 7.28 3.57 5.04
CA GLN A 170 8.30 3.43 6.08
C GLN A 170 9.69 3.82 5.58
N ASP A 171 10.06 3.45 4.36
CA ASP A 171 11.32 3.84 3.73
C ASP A 171 11.43 5.37 3.64
N SER A 172 10.40 6.02 3.10
CA SER A 172 10.36 7.48 2.99
C SER A 172 10.38 8.18 4.36
N VAL A 173 9.61 7.68 5.33
CA VAL A 173 9.56 8.27 6.69
C VAL A 173 10.89 8.11 7.44
N THR A 174 11.57 6.97 7.29
CA THR A 174 12.88 6.78 7.92
C THR A 174 13.98 7.58 7.24
N ASP A 175 13.94 7.72 5.92
CA ASP A 175 14.88 8.55 5.16
C ASP A 175 14.74 10.03 5.52
N GLU A 176 13.50 10.54 5.52
CA GLU A 176 13.25 11.93 5.94
C GLU A 176 13.52 12.17 7.44
N GLY A 177 13.26 11.16 8.27
CA GLY A 177 13.62 11.21 9.68
C GLY A 177 15.14 11.34 9.88
N LEU A 178 15.93 10.54 9.16
CA LEU A 178 17.38 10.63 9.17
C LEU A 178 17.86 11.99 8.65
N GLN A 179 17.25 12.49 7.58
CA GLN A 179 17.55 13.80 7.01
C GLN A 179 17.24 14.95 7.99
N ILE A 180 16.14 14.88 8.74
CA ILE A 180 15.79 15.85 9.78
C ILE A 180 16.85 15.89 10.89
N HIS A 181 17.43 14.73 11.24
CA HIS A 181 18.52 14.66 12.24
C HIS A 181 19.85 15.23 11.72
N GLY A 182 19.99 15.44 10.40
CA GLY A 182 21.22 15.93 9.80
C GLY A 182 22.42 15.03 10.10
N GLY A 183 23.59 15.60 10.40
CA GLY A 183 24.80 14.83 10.72
C GLY A 183 24.60 13.83 11.88
N ASN A 184 23.78 14.16 12.86
CA ASN A 184 23.45 13.28 13.98
C ASN A 184 22.68 12.03 13.49
N GLY A 185 21.86 12.14 12.45
CA GLY A 185 21.16 11.00 11.83
C GLY A 185 22.09 9.96 11.20
N PHE A 186 23.35 10.30 10.98
CA PHE A 186 24.37 9.39 10.43
C PHE A 186 25.22 8.70 11.51
N SER A 187 24.99 9.03 12.80
CA SER A 187 25.68 8.41 13.92
C SER A 187 24.89 7.23 14.48
N GLU A 188 25.58 6.11 14.76
CA GLU A 188 25.00 4.90 15.37
C GLU A 188 24.41 5.15 16.79
N GLU A 189 24.76 6.27 17.44
CA GLU A 189 24.23 6.67 18.75
C GLU A 189 22.77 7.12 18.70
N TYR A 190 22.27 7.46 17.50
CA TYR A 190 20.89 7.87 17.29
C TYR A 190 20.03 6.72 16.75
N GLU A 191 18.88 6.51 17.36
CA GLU A 191 17.97 5.42 17.04
C GLU A 191 17.49 5.45 15.56
N ILE A 192 17.42 6.61 14.96
CA ILE A 192 17.00 6.78 13.57
C ILE A 192 17.90 6.02 12.59
N THR A 193 19.19 5.90 12.88
CA THR A 193 20.17 5.16 12.08
C THR A 193 19.81 3.67 12.01
N ARG A 194 19.43 3.09 13.16
CA ARG A 194 18.96 1.70 13.24
C ARG A 194 17.63 1.56 12.49
N SER A 195 16.67 2.45 12.72
CA SER A 195 15.37 2.43 12.05
C SER A 195 15.50 2.47 10.52
N TYR A 196 16.43 3.28 10.01
CA TYR A 196 16.75 3.36 8.58
C TYR A 196 17.26 2.02 8.03
N ARG A 197 18.23 1.38 8.70
CA ARG A 197 18.74 0.08 8.26
C ARG A 197 17.69 -1.03 8.35
N ASP A 198 16.92 -1.06 9.43
CA ASP A 198 15.91 -2.09 9.66
C ASP A 198 14.75 -2.00 8.67
N SER A 199 14.36 -0.81 8.25
CA SER A 199 13.27 -0.59 7.29
C SER A 199 13.58 -1.16 5.90
N ARG A 200 14.88 -1.23 5.53
CA ARG A 200 15.28 -1.53 4.15
C ARG A 200 14.84 -2.91 3.66
N ILE A 201 14.80 -3.90 4.55
CA ILE A 201 14.39 -5.27 4.21
C ILE A 201 12.90 -5.35 3.84
N ASN A 202 12.07 -4.44 4.33
CA ASN A 202 10.62 -4.48 4.15
C ASN A 202 10.17 -4.36 2.70
N ARG A 203 11.02 -3.81 1.83
CA ARG A 203 10.78 -3.78 0.38
C ARG A 203 11.23 -5.06 -0.34
N ILE A 204 11.89 -6.00 0.37
CA ILE A 204 12.50 -7.20 -0.21
C ILE A 204 11.74 -8.47 0.19
N PHE A 205 11.58 -8.74 1.51
CA PHE A 205 10.94 -9.97 1.98
C PHE A 205 9.41 -9.92 1.82
N GLU A 206 8.71 -11.03 2.07
CA GLU A 206 7.29 -11.24 1.77
C GLU A 206 6.95 -11.06 0.27
N GLY A 207 7.94 -11.32 -0.59
CA GLY A 207 7.97 -10.96 -2.00
C GLY A 207 8.40 -9.50 -2.19
N THR A 208 9.32 -9.26 -3.14
CA THR A 208 9.77 -7.89 -3.41
C THR A 208 8.59 -7.00 -3.81
N ASN A 209 8.75 -5.69 -3.69
CA ASN A 209 7.70 -4.76 -4.06
C ASN A 209 7.30 -4.88 -5.53
N GLU A 210 8.26 -5.19 -6.40
CA GLU A 210 8.01 -5.46 -7.83
C GLU A 210 7.13 -6.70 -8.02
N ILE A 211 7.45 -7.81 -7.32
CA ILE A 211 6.66 -9.05 -7.37
C ILE A 211 5.23 -8.78 -6.87
N ASN A 212 5.06 -8.04 -5.78
CA ASN A 212 3.73 -7.73 -5.24
C ASN A 212 2.91 -6.85 -6.19
N ARG A 213 3.53 -5.87 -6.89
CA ARG A 213 2.87 -5.06 -7.91
C ARG A 213 2.35 -5.94 -9.06
N MET A 214 3.19 -6.81 -9.60
CA MET A 214 2.77 -7.74 -10.67
C MET A 214 1.71 -8.73 -10.19
N LEU A 215 1.83 -9.23 -8.96
CA LEU A 215 0.89 -10.17 -8.37
C LEU A 215 -0.51 -9.55 -8.25
N ALA A 216 -0.62 -8.32 -7.76
CA ALA A 216 -1.90 -7.61 -7.62
C ALA A 216 -2.63 -7.49 -8.97
N VAL A 217 -1.92 -7.05 -10.02
CA VAL A 217 -2.50 -6.93 -11.37
C VAL A 217 -2.88 -8.29 -11.94
N ASN A 218 -2.05 -9.31 -11.77
CA ASN A 218 -2.38 -10.67 -12.20
C ASN A 218 -3.62 -11.22 -11.51
N MET A 219 -3.84 -10.89 -10.22
CA MET A 219 -5.08 -11.26 -9.52
C MET A 219 -6.30 -10.56 -10.10
N LEU A 220 -6.23 -9.26 -10.40
CA LEU A 220 -7.33 -8.52 -11.01
C LEU A 220 -7.68 -9.10 -12.39
N ILE A 221 -6.68 -9.38 -13.22
CA ILE A 221 -6.87 -10.02 -14.53
C ILE A 221 -7.50 -11.42 -14.37
N LYS A 222 -7.02 -12.21 -13.42
CA LYS A 222 -7.56 -13.54 -13.13
C LYS A 222 -9.02 -13.48 -12.68
N TYR A 223 -9.39 -12.48 -11.87
CA TYR A 223 -10.78 -12.26 -11.46
C TYR A 223 -11.66 -11.86 -12.65
N ALA A 224 -11.14 -11.03 -13.56
CA ALA A 224 -11.84 -10.69 -14.79
C ALA A 224 -12.06 -11.92 -15.69
N LEU A 225 -11.03 -12.73 -15.92
CA LEU A 225 -11.11 -13.95 -16.74
C LEU A 225 -12.04 -15.01 -16.15
N LYS A 226 -12.22 -15.02 -14.83
CA LYS A 226 -13.17 -15.92 -14.13
C LYS A 226 -14.59 -15.37 -14.03
N GLY A 227 -14.86 -14.19 -14.58
CA GLY A 227 -16.15 -13.52 -14.51
C GLY A 227 -16.51 -12.98 -13.12
N LYS A 228 -15.55 -12.92 -12.17
CA LYS A 228 -15.76 -12.29 -10.86
C LYS A 228 -15.79 -10.75 -10.93
N LEU A 229 -15.07 -10.18 -11.91
CA LEU A 229 -15.02 -8.73 -12.18
C LEU A 229 -15.26 -8.51 -13.67
N ASP A 230 -16.26 -7.71 -14.03
CA ASP A 230 -16.52 -7.35 -15.44
C ASP A 230 -15.66 -6.14 -15.88
N ILE A 231 -14.34 -6.34 -15.90
CA ILE A 231 -13.41 -5.27 -16.31
C ILE A 231 -13.63 -4.85 -17.75
N LEU A 232 -13.85 -5.79 -18.67
CA LEU A 232 -13.99 -5.47 -20.10
C LEU A 232 -15.31 -4.77 -20.41
N GLY A 233 -16.43 -5.17 -19.80
CA GLY A 233 -17.71 -4.48 -19.95
C GLY A 233 -17.68 -3.06 -19.37
N HIS A 234 -17.07 -2.89 -18.20
CA HIS A 234 -16.87 -1.56 -17.62
C HIS A 234 -15.92 -0.70 -18.46
N ALA A 235 -14.82 -1.25 -18.99
CA ALA A 235 -13.93 -0.52 -19.89
C ALA A 235 -14.68 -0.04 -21.14
N HIS A 236 -15.49 -0.89 -21.76
CA HIS A 236 -16.33 -0.53 -22.90
C HIS A 236 -17.28 0.64 -22.56
N SER A 237 -17.93 0.58 -21.40
CA SER A 237 -18.83 1.65 -20.94
C SER A 237 -18.08 2.97 -20.71
N ILE A 238 -16.87 2.93 -20.18
CA ILE A 238 -16.01 4.09 -19.98
C ILE A 238 -15.58 4.70 -21.32
N PHE A 239 -15.20 3.89 -22.31
CA PHE A 239 -14.88 4.38 -23.66
C PHE A 239 -16.10 5.06 -24.32
N LYS A 240 -17.31 4.56 -24.09
CA LYS A 240 -18.54 5.20 -24.56
C LYS A 240 -18.78 6.52 -23.83
N GLU A 241 -18.57 6.58 -22.51
CA GLU A 241 -18.68 7.82 -21.71
C GLU A 241 -17.70 8.90 -22.20
N LEU A 242 -16.46 8.52 -22.55
CA LEU A 242 -15.44 9.47 -23.01
C LEU A 242 -15.81 10.16 -24.32
N LYS A 243 -16.60 9.52 -25.19
CA LYS A 243 -17.12 10.11 -26.44
C LYS A 243 -18.21 11.14 -26.20
N SER A 244 -18.76 11.24 -25.00
CA SER A 244 -19.80 12.18 -24.62
C SER A 244 -19.20 13.37 -23.86
N PRO A 245 -19.76 14.59 -23.99
CA PRO A 245 -19.37 15.71 -23.17
C PRO A 245 -19.48 15.39 -21.68
N PRO A 246 -18.59 15.97 -20.83
CA PRO A 246 -18.73 15.84 -19.38
C PRO A 246 -20.10 16.35 -18.93
N GLN A 247 -20.81 15.56 -18.13
CA GLN A 247 -22.03 16.04 -17.52
C GLN A 247 -21.71 17.13 -16.48
N PRO A 248 -22.55 18.18 -16.37
CA PRO A 248 -22.41 19.16 -15.30
C PRO A 248 -22.41 18.47 -13.94
N ALA A 249 -21.52 18.90 -13.06
CA ALA A 249 -21.56 18.41 -11.68
C ALA A 249 -22.84 18.93 -11.02
N LEU A 250 -23.63 18.02 -10.43
CA LEU A 250 -24.68 18.42 -9.51
C LEU A 250 -24.03 19.13 -8.32
N VAL A 251 -24.66 20.18 -7.85
CA VAL A 251 -24.26 20.83 -6.59
C VAL A 251 -24.55 19.82 -5.48
N ASP A 252 -23.50 19.43 -4.79
CA ASP A 252 -23.56 18.49 -3.67
C ASP A 252 -22.98 19.24 -2.45
N ASP A 253 -23.74 19.32 -1.38
CA ASP A 253 -23.37 20.00 -0.14
C ASP A 253 -22.40 19.17 0.72
N ASP A 254 -22.10 17.94 0.31
CA ASP A 254 -21.10 17.09 0.98
C ASP A 254 -19.68 17.65 0.84
N ILE A 255 -19.05 17.92 1.96
CA ILE A 255 -17.68 18.48 1.99
C ILE A 255 -16.64 17.62 1.27
N PHE A 256 -16.91 16.34 1.08
CA PHE A 256 -16.08 15.36 0.37
C PHE A 256 -16.60 15.00 -1.02
N ALA A 257 -17.59 15.70 -1.55
CA ALA A 257 -18.12 15.45 -2.90
C ALA A 257 -17.03 15.50 -4.00
N PRO A 258 -16.04 16.44 -3.96
CA PRO A 258 -14.92 16.44 -4.91
C PRO A 258 -14.07 15.17 -4.83
N GLU A 259 -13.77 14.67 -3.62
CA GLU A 259 -12.95 13.49 -3.39
C GLU A 259 -13.67 12.21 -3.77
N LYS A 260 -14.97 12.10 -3.51
CA LYS A 260 -15.83 10.98 -3.99
C LYS A 260 -15.81 10.92 -5.52
N LYS A 261 -15.94 12.06 -6.19
CA LYS A 261 -15.85 12.16 -7.64
C LYS A 261 -14.46 11.76 -8.15
N ALA A 262 -13.41 12.18 -7.47
CA ALA A 262 -12.03 11.84 -7.83
C ALA A 262 -11.78 10.33 -7.74
N ILE A 263 -12.22 9.64 -6.67
CA ILE A 263 -12.12 8.17 -6.55
C ILE A 263 -12.84 7.46 -7.69
N ALA A 264 -14.06 7.87 -8.02
CA ALA A 264 -14.78 7.31 -9.15
C ALA A 264 -14.00 7.51 -10.47
N GLY A 265 -13.37 8.65 -10.64
CA GLY A 265 -12.48 8.94 -11.77
C GLY A 265 -11.24 8.04 -11.77
N PHE A 266 -10.53 7.91 -10.65
CA PHE A 266 -9.34 7.06 -10.54
C PHE A 266 -9.64 5.60 -10.90
N LYS A 267 -10.75 5.06 -10.39
CA LYS A 267 -11.22 3.70 -10.76
C LYS A 267 -11.49 3.58 -12.25
N LYS A 268 -12.12 4.60 -12.89
CA LYS A 268 -12.34 4.60 -14.34
C LYS A 268 -11.03 4.63 -15.13
N ALA A 269 -10.05 5.44 -14.72
CA ALA A 269 -8.74 5.48 -15.36
C ALA A 269 -8.03 4.11 -15.32
N ILE A 270 -8.07 3.43 -14.17
CA ILE A 270 -7.48 2.10 -13.98
C ILE A 270 -8.20 1.07 -14.85
N ILE A 271 -9.53 1.03 -14.82
CA ILE A 271 -10.32 0.07 -15.60
C ILE A 271 -10.12 0.27 -17.10
N MET A 272 -10.08 1.52 -17.57
CA MET A 272 -9.79 1.86 -18.96
C MET A 272 -8.43 1.32 -19.39
N LEU A 273 -7.39 1.56 -18.56
CA LEU A 273 -6.02 1.11 -18.85
C LEU A 273 -5.91 -0.42 -18.84
N ILE A 274 -6.46 -1.10 -17.83
CA ILE A 274 -6.44 -2.58 -17.76
C ILE A 274 -7.20 -3.17 -18.94
N GLY A 275 -8.37 -2.65 -19.27
CA GLY A 275 -9.18 -3.13 -20.40
C GLY A 275 -8.42 -3.00 -21.72
N ALA A 276 -7.78 -1.86 -21.98
CA ALA A 276 -6.95 -1.67 -23.18
C ALA A 276 -5.73 -2.59 -23.18
N ALA A 277 -5.04 -2.75 -22.06
CA ALA A 277 -3.89 -3.65 -21.95
C ALA A 277 -4.27 -5.11 -22.19
N MET A 278 -5.39 -5.58 -21.62
CA MET A 278 -5.90 -6.92 -21.86
C MET A 278 -6.26 -7.14 -23.33
N GLN A 279 -6.88 -6.16 -23.97
CA GLN A 279 -7.30 -6.25 -25.37
C GLN A 279 -6.11 -6.24 -26.35
N LYS A 280 -5.15 -5.33 -26.14
CA LYS A 280 -4.04 -5.13 -27.08
C LYS A 280 -2.85 -6.04 -26.84
N LEU A 281 -2.51 -6.31 -25.60
CA LEU A 281 -1.35 -7.12 -25.23
C LEU A 281 -1.71 -8.59 -24.99
N GLY A 282 -2.96 -8.88 -24.57
CA GLY A 282 -3.41 -10.25 -24.32
C GLY A 282 -2.45 -11.02 -23.42
N LYS A 283 -1.97 -12.17 -23.87
CA LYS A 283 -0.99 -12.99 -23.13
C LYS A 283 0.40 -12.36 -23.00
N ASN A 284 0.73 -11.36 -23.80
CA ASN A 284 2.02 -10.65 -23.69
C ASN A 284 2.04 -9.63 -22.56
N LEU A 285 0.88 -9.30 -21.96
CA LEU A 285 0.83 -8.36 -20.83
C LEU A 285 1.74 -8.78 -19.68
N GLU A 286 1.86 -10.09 -19.40
CA GLU A 286 2.75 -10.59 -18.35
C GLU A 286 4.24 -10.29 -18.61
N LYS A 287 4.62 -10.02 -19.86
CA LYS A 287 5.99 -9.64 -20.24
C LYS A 287 6.25 -8.14 -20.17
N GLU A 288 5.21 -7.34 -20.16
CA GLU A 288 5.26 -5.87 -20.06
C GLU A 288 5.18 -5.46 -18.57
N GLN A 289 6.23 -5.80 -17.82
CA GLN A 289 6.26 -5.64 -16.37
C GLN A 289 6.10 -4.18 -15.94
N GLU A 290 6.66 -3.23 -16.67
CA GLU A 290 6.54 -1.79 -16.41
C GLU A 290 5.10 -1.30 -16.55
N VAL A 291 4.35 -1.83 -17.53
CA VAL A 291 2.91 -1.55 -17.68
C VAL A 291 2.14 -2.09 -16.47
N MET A 292 2.44 -3.33 -16.06
CA MET A 292 1.81 -3.93 -14.87
C MET A 292 2.14 -3.16 -13.60
N MET A 293 3.39 -2.72 -13.42
CA MET A 293 3.81 -1.89 -12.28
C MET A 293 3.05 -0.57 -12.25
N ASN A 294 2.95 0.13 -13.39
CA ASN A 294 2.19 1.38 -13.47
C ASN A 294 0.70 1.18 -13.12
N ILE A 295 0.07 0.12 -13.62
CA ILE A 295 -1.32 -0.24 -13.26
C ILE A 295 -1.44 -0.46 -11.74
N SER A 296 -0.49 -1.19 -11.16
CA SER A 296 -0.47 -1.45 -9.71
C SER A 296 -0.29 -0.16 -8.90
N ASP A 297 0.60 0.73 -9.33
CA ASP A 297 0.81 2.01 -8.65
C ASP A 297 -0.41 2.92 -8.73
N MET A 298 -1.15 2.91 -9.84
CA MET A 298 -2.47 3.56 -9.92
C MET A 298 -3.45 2.94 -8.92
N ALA A 299 -3.50 1.60 -8.84
CA ALA A 299 -4.38 0.88 -7.92
C ALA A 299 -4.02 1.14 -6.45
N ILE A 300 -2.72 1.17 -6.09
CA ILE A 300 -2.25 1.52 -4.74
C ILE A 300 -2.75 2.91 -4.36
N ASN A 301 -2.52 3.92 -5.20
CA ASN A 301 -2.94 5.30 -4.93
C ASN A 301 -4.46 5.43 -4.81
N ALA A 302 -5.24 4.77 -5.66
CA ALA A 302 -6.69 4.81 -5.61
C ALA A 302 -7.25 4.10 -4.37
N TYR A 303 -6.74 2.90 -4.04
CA TYR A 303 -7.20 2.10 -2.90
C TYR A 303 -6.92 2.81 -1.57
N THR A 304 -5.70 3.29 -1.38
CA THR A 304 -5.32 3.99 -0.15
C THR A 304 -6.05 5.33 0.01
N ALA A 305 -6.27 6.07 -1.09
CA ALA A 305 -7.09 7.27 -1.08
C ALA A 305 -8.55 6.98 -0.69
N GLU A 306 -9.15 5.90 -1.21
CA GLU A 306 -10.51 5.50 -0.86
C GLU A 306 -10.63 5.12 0.62
N CYS A 307 -9.73 4.29 1.13
CA CYS A 307 -9.71 3.91 2.55
C CYS A 307 -9.59 5.13 3.46
N ALA A 308 -8.73 6.08 3.09
CA ALA A 308 -8.55 7.32 3.79
C ALA A 308 -9.81 8.20 3.77
N LEU A 309 -10.46 8.32 2.60
CA LEU A 309 -11.72 9.06 2.45
C LEU A 309 -12.83 8.45 3.32
N LEU A 310 -12.99 7.14 3.31
CA LEU A 310 -14.00 6.44 4.14
C LEU A 310 -13.79 6.71 5.63
N ARG A 311 -12.53 6.71 6.11
CA ARG A 311 -12.21 7.07 7.49
C ARG A 311 -12.55 8.53 7.79
N ALA A 312 -12.17 9.48 6.93
CA ALA A 312 -12.47 10.89 7.12
C ALA A 312 -13.99 11.15 7.15
N MET A 313 -14.75 10.55 6.25
CA MET A 313 -16.21 10.64 6.23
C MET A 313 -16.82 10.11 7.53
N LYS A 314 -16.36 8.95 8.03
CA LYS A 314 -16.84 8.37 9.29
C LYS A 314 -16.50 9.29 10.48
N GLN A 315 -15.29 9.83 10.54
CA GLN A 315 -14.88 10.75 11.60
C GLN A 315 -15.70 12.06 11.56
N THR A 316 -15.92 12.61 10.38
CA THR A 316 -16.72 13.84 10.21
C THR A 316 -18.17 13.61 10.58
N ALA A 317 -18.77 12.48 10.22
CA ALA A 317 -20.12 12.12 10.64
C ALA A 317 -20.24 11.94 12.16
N THR A 318 -19.15 11.49 12.82
CA THR A 318 -19.16 11.23 14.27
C THR A 318 -18.86 12.50 15.09
N PHE A 319 -17.90 13.31 14.65
CA PHE A 319 -17.33 14.41 15.46
C PHE A 319 -17.64 15.80 14.89
N GLY A 320 -18.21 15.89 13.70
CA GLY A 320 -18.51 17.14 12.98
C GLY A 320 -17.31 17.70 12.20
N GLU A 321 -17.63 18.60 11.26
CA GLU A 321 -16.64 19.17 10.32
C GLU A 321 -15.56 20.00 11.02
N THR A 322 -15.94 20.78 12.03
CA THR A 322 -14.99 21.63 12.77
C THR A 322 -13.92 20.81 13.51
N ALA A 323 -14.29 19.65 14.06
CA ALA A 323 -13.36 18.78 14.75
C ALA A 323 -12.45 17.98 13.80
N THR A 324 -12.82 17.88 12.52
CA THR A 324 -12.11 17.06 11.52
C THR A 324 -11.44 17.87 10.41
N VAL A 325 -11.18 19.16 10.65
CA VAL A 325 -10.56 20.06 9.66
C VAL A 325 -9.19 19.57 9.19
N PHE A 326 -8.39 19.00 10.07
CA PHE A 326 -7.07 18.46 9.72
C PHE A 326 -7.16 17.19 8.88
N GLN A 327 -8.15 16.32 9.14
CA GLN A 327 -8.43 15.16 8.32
C GLN A 327 -8.82 15.57 6.90
N ALA A 328 -9.62 16.63 6.77
CA ALA A 328 -9.95 17.20 5.46
C ALA A 328 -8.71 17.74 4.73
N ASP A 329 -7.80 18.43 5.43
CA ASP A 329 -6.52 18.89 4.87
C ASP A 329 -5.64 17.72 4.41
N ILE A 330 -5.54 16.66 5.21
CA ILE A 330 -4.79 15.42 4.88
C ILE A 330 -5.37 14.80 3.60
N ILE A 331 -6.69 14.60 3.56
CA ILE A 331 -7.37 13.98 2.41
C ILE A 331 -7.18 14.81 1.15
N ARG A 332 -7.46 16.10 1.17
CA ARG A 332 -7.34 16.97 0.01
C ARG A 332 -5.92 17.02 -0.52
N THR A 333 -4.93 17.09 0.37
CA THR A 333 -3.52 17.06 -0.02
C THR A 333 -3.16 15.72 -0.68
N TYR A 334 -3.53 14.61 -0.05
CA TYR A 334 -3.23 13.28 -0.58
C TYR A 334 -3.89 13.03 -1.94
N PHE A 335 -5.17 13.43 -2.11
CA PHE A 335 -5.90 13.29 -3.36
C PHE A 335 -5.28 14.10 -4.49
N TYR A 336 -4.84 15.33 -4.21
CA TYR A 336 -4.16 16.17 -5.18
C TYR A 336 -2.88 15.50 -5.71
N ASP A 337 -2.06 14.96 -4.80
CA ASP A 337 -0.83 14.28 -5.16
C ASP A 337 -1.10 12.92 -5.84
N ALA A 338 -2.06 12.14 -5.35
CA ALA A 338 -2.46 10.87 -5.93
C ALA A 338 -2.96 11.03 -7.37
N ALA A 339 -3.77 12.07 -7.65
CA ALA A 339 -4.24 12.37 -8.99
C ALA A 339 -3.09 12.60 -9.97
N SER A 340 -2.07 13.34 -9.57
CA SER A 340 -0.87 13.60 -10.38
C SER A 340 -0.08 12.32 -10.64
N ARG A 341 0.09 11.48 -9.62
CA ARG A 341 0.75 10.17 -9.76
C ARG A 341 -0.01 9.22 -10.68
N ILE A 342 -1.33 9.08 -10.48
CA ILE A 342 -2.20 8.23 -11.32
C ILE A 342 -2.17 8.71 -12.78
N ASN A 343 -2.22 10.03 -13.01
CA ASN A 343 -2.13 10.62 -14.35
C ASN A 343 -0.84 10.20 -15.05
N LYS A 344 0.29 10.39 -14.37
CA LYS A 344 1.60 10.04 -14.91
C LYS A 344 1.71 8.54 -15.23
N TYR A 345 1.39 7.68 -14.27
CA TYR A 345 1.48 6.22 -14.46
C TYR A 345 0.57 5.73 -15.58
N GLY A 346 -0.66 6.26 -15.67
CA GLY A 346 -1.60 5.90 -16.73
C GLY A 346 -1.07 6.26 -18.11
N LYS A 347 -0.51 7.46 -18.28
CA LYS A 347 0.07 7.90 -19.56
C LYS A 347 1.34 7.13 -19.91
N ASP A 348 2.23 6.92 -18.95
CA ASP A 348 3.46 6.13 -19.18
C ASP A 348 3.12 4.71 -19.68
N ALA A 349 2.14 4.06 -19.05
CA ALA A 349 1.71 2.73 -19.48
C ALA A 349 1.10 2.73 -20.89
N LEU A 350 0.21 3.68 -21.19
CA LEU A 350 -0.42 3.80 -22.52
C LEU A 350 0.59 4.03 -23.64
N ASN A 351 1.59 4.87 -23.41
CA ASN A 351 2.64 5.17 -24.38
C ASN A 351 3.41 3.92 -24.84
N ARG A 352 3.38 2.83 -24.07
CA ARG A 352 4.07 1.58 -24.40
C ARG A 352 3.37 0.76 -25.47
N PHE A 353 2.04 0.80 -25.55
CA PHE A 353 1.28 -0.15 -26.38
C PHE A 353 0.10 0.46 -27.16
N VAL A 354 -0.10 1.77 -27.07
CA VAL A 354 -1.11 2.50 -27.84
C VAL A 354 -0.43 3.57 -28.70
N GLU A 355 -0.93 3.82 -29.88
CA GLU A 355 -0.35 4.77 -30.84
C GLU A 355 -1.42 5.64 -31.51
N GLY A 356 -0.99 6.73 -32.16
CA GLY A 356 -1.82 7.58 -33.00
C GLY A 356 -2.96 8.27 -32.25
N ASP A 357 -4.08 8.47 -32.96
CA ASP A 357 -5.26 9.17 -32.42
C ASP A 357 -5.89 8.47 -31.22
N GLU A 358 -5.77 7.14 -31.14
CA GLU A 358 -6.25 6.37 -30.00
C GLU A 358 -5.47 6.71 -28.73
N LEU A 359 -4.15 6.88 -28.84
CA LEU A 359 -3.31 7.29 -27.71
C LEU A 359 -3.73 8.66 -27.20
N LEU A 360 -3.92 9.62 -28.11
CA LEU A 360 -4.37 10.98 -27.74
C LEU A 360 -5.73 10.96 -27.05
N PHE A 361 -6.66 10.16 -27.57
CA PHE A 361 -7.98 9.97 -26.97
C PHE A 361 -7.90 9.36 -25.57
N MET A 362 -7.08 8.35 -25.38
CA MET A 362 -6.90 7.71 -24.06
C MET A 362 -6.17 8.63 -23.08
N HIS A 363 -5.19 9.42 -23.52
CA HIS A 363 -4.55 10.46 -22.69
C HIS A 363 -5.57 11.48 -22.19
N ALA A 364 -6.45 11.97 -23.09
CA ALA A 364 -7.54 12.86 -22.71
C ALA A 364 -8.49 12.19 -21.68
N GLY A 365 -8.70 10.88 -21.79
CA GLY A 365 -9.42 10.09 -20.79
C GLY A 365 -8.74 10.07 -19.44
N ILE A 366 -7.44 9.80 -19.39
CA ILE A 366 -6.65 9.88 -18.16
C ILE A 366 -6.74 11.27 -17.54
N ASP A 367 -6.54 12.35 -18.34
CA ASP A 367 -6.65 13.74 -17.86
C ASP A 367 -8.04 14.05 -17.28
N ARG A 368 -9.11 13.59 -17.95
CA ARG A 368 -10.49 13.78 -17.48
C ARG A 368 -10.76 13.08 -16.15
N PHE A 369 -10.27 11.86 -15.98
CA PHE A 369 -10.54 11.02 -14.82
C PHE A 369 -9.64 11.30 -13.61
N THR A 370 -8.52 12.01 -13.82
CA THR A 370 -7.60 12.43 -12.76
C THR A 370 -7.68 13.91 -12.43
N LYS A 371 -8.68 14.61 -13.00
CA LYS A 371 -8.86 16.04 -12.73
C LYS A 371 -9.35 16.25 -11.30
N THR A 372 -8.59 17.03 -10.52
CA THR A 372 -8.93 17.47 -9.17
C THR A 372 -9.20 18.97 -9.12
N LYS A 373 -9.88 19.42 -8.06
CA LYS A 373 -10.04 20.86 -7.79
C LYS A 373 -8.69 21.43 -7.34
N PRO A 374 -8.28 22.62 -7.80
CA PRO A 374 -7.09 23.30 -7.27
C PRO A 374 -7.21 23.48 -5.75
N PHE A 375 -6.09 23.22 -5.05
CA PHE A 375 -6.02 23.28 -3.60
C PHE A 375 -4.64 23.77 -3.16
N ASP A 376 -4.58 24.64 -2.14
CA ASP A 376 -3.31 25.09 -1.58
C ASP A 376 -2.72 24.03 -0.65
N THR A 377 -1.99 23.12 -1.25
CA THR A 377 -1.32 22.02 -0.54
C THR A 377 -0.20 22.49 0.37
N ILE A 378 0.41 23.66 0.11
CA ILE A 378 1.45 24.24 0.95
C ILE A 378 0.86 24.72 2.27
N ALA A 379 -0.22 25.49 2.22
CA ALA A 379 -0.90 25.96 3.42
C ALA A 379 -1.47 24.78 4.25
N ALA A 380 -2.03 23.76 3.61
CA ALA A 380 -2.54 22.56 4.29
C ALA A 380 -1.40 21.82 5.03
N ARG A 381 -0.28 21.57 4.37
CA ARG A 381 0.89 20.92 4.99
C ARG A 381 1.42 21.73 6.19
N ARG A 382 1.43 23.05 6.08
CA ARG A 382 1.84 23.92 7.22
C ARG A 382 0.90 23.73 8.40
N ARG A 383 -0.42 23.75 8.21
CA ARG A 383 -1.40 23.55 9.30
C ARG A 383 -1.25 22.18 9.96
N ILE A 384 -1.08 21.11 9.16
CA ILE A 384 -0.85 19.75 9.67
C ILE A 384 0.42 19.70 10.53
N ALA A 385 1.53 20.28 10.05
CA ALA A 385 2.78 20.30 10.80
C ALA A 385 2.66 21.15 12.07
N GLU A 386 2.04 22.31 11.99
CA GLU A 386 1.84 23.22 13.14
C GLU A 386 1.02 22.55 14.24
N LYS A 387 -0.03 21.80 13.86
CA LYS A 387 -0.83 21.03 14.83
C LYS A 387 0.04 20.01 15.58
N MET A 388 0.89 19.26 14.88
CA MET A 388 1.80 18.31 15.53
C MET A 388 2.86 19.00 16.39
N ILE A 389 3.35 20.18 15.99
CA ILE A 389 4.31 21.00 16.75
C ILE A 389 3.67 21.47 18.06
N GLU A 390 2.41 21.94 18.02
CA GLU A 390 1.63 22.31 19.21
C GLU A 390 1.46 21.11 20.16
N GLU A 391 1.01 19.98 19.65
CA GLU A 391 0.73 18.77 20.43
C GLU A 391 2.00 18.01 20.83
N LYS A 392 3.14 18.35 20.24
CA LYS A 392 4.45 17.67 20.41
C LYS A 392 4.40 16.17 20.13
N LYS A 393 3.50 15.74 19.28
CA LYS A 393 3.30 14.33 18.87
C LYS A 393 2.49 14.22 17.58
N TYR A 394 2.55 13.07 16.96
CA TYR A 394 1.55 12.69 15.96
C TYR A 394 0.18 12.59 16.63
N CYS A 395 -0.84 13.30 16.12
CA CYS A 395 -2.12 13.53 16.82
C CYS A 395 -3.37 13.35 15.94
N PHE A 396 -3.29 12.62 14.81
CA PHE A 396 -4.40 12.46 13.85
C PHE A 396 -5.05 11.07 13.86
#